data_295ce64d72f9f4e8227e5f6d0b907d5a
#
_entry.id   295ce64d72f9f4e8227e5f6d0b907d5a
#
_cell.length_a   1.000
_cell.length_b   1.000
_cell.length_c   1.000
_cell.angle_alpha   90.00
_cell.angle_beta   90.00
_cell.angle_gamma   90.00
#
_symmetry.space_group_name_H-M   'P 1'
#
loop_
_entity.id
_entity.type
_entity.pdbx_description
1 polymer ?
#
loop_
_entity_poly.entity_id
_entity_poly.type
_entity_poly.pdbx_seq_one_letter_code
_entity_poly.pdbx_strand_id
1 'polypeptide(L)'
;DWDTAIAEVAHRRGALVITDNSWATPFGFRSFDHGVDVSVHAATKYIGGHSDVLLGLIVCNDATTAPMHRIWTDMGVAVSTDDAFLGLRGLRTLATRLARHQASAMRVATWLRSRPEVREVLYPALPGARGHELWKRDFRLATGLFTIVLHPGPTRERFAAMLDRMRLFRMGWSWGGFESLIIPTDPDKLRTASRFDAGGTRLVLPAFATSCS
;
A
#
# COMPACT_ATOMS: atom_id res chain seq x y z
N ASP A 1 9.04 5.01 19.05
CA ASP A 1 8.14 5.26 17.90
C ASP A 1 8.98 5.47 16.67
N TRP A 2 8.87 4.56 15.69
CA TRP A 2 9.72 4.64 14.50
C TRP A 2 9.46 5.95 13.74
N ASP A 3 8.21 6.27 13.45
CA ASP A 3 7.87 7.46 12.68
C ASP A 3 8.02 8.75 13.48
N THR A 4 7.62 8.77 14.74
CA THR A 4 7.85 9.91 15.64
C THR A 4 9.36 10.16 15.84
N ALA A 5 10.15 9.10 15.99
CA ALA A 5 11.59 9.23 16.09
C ALA A 5 12.23 9.78 14.81
N ILE A 6 11.75 9.39 13.63
CA ILE A 6 12.20 9.95 12.35
C ILE A 6 11.86 11.44 12.28
N ALA A 7 10.60 11.81 12.58
CA ALA A 7 10.17 13.20 12.55
C ALA A 7 10.98 14.08 13.51
N GLU A 8 11.19 13.63 14.73
CA GLU A 8 12.01 14.35 15.72
C GLU A 8 13.45 14.57 15.24
N VAL A 9 14.08 13.54 14.64
CA VAL A 9 15.44 13.67 14.12
C VAL A 9 15.50 14.63 12.94
N ALA A 10 14.52 14.55 12.04
CA ALA A 10 14.43 15.42 10.87
C ALA A 10 14.24 16.89 11.28
N HIS A 11 13.27 17.14 12.17
CA HIS A 11 12.94 18.50 12.63
C HIS A 11 14.10 19.15 13.40
N ARG A 12 14.83 18.39 14.23
CA ARG A 12 16.05 18.91 14.88
C ARG A 12 17.13 19.39 13.89
N ARG A 13 17.07 18.92 12.65
CA ARG A 13 17.98 19.31 11.55
C ARG A 13 17.33 20.28 10.55
N GLY A 14 16.15 20.80 10.86
CA GLY A 14 15.43 21.72 9.97
C GLY A 14 14.86 21.07 8.70
N ALA A 15 14.75 19.73 8.67
CA ALA A 15 14.20 19.00 7.54
C ALA A 15 12.70 18.71 7.74
N LEU A 16 11.93 18.80 6.67
CA LEU A 16 10.52 18.39 6.65
C LEU A 16 10.39 16.87 6.46
N VAL A 17 9.33 16.31 7.00
CA VAL A 17 8.97 14.90 6.84
C VAL A 17 7.78 14.78 5.89
N ILE A 18 8.03 14.13 4.76
CA ILE A 18 7.01 13.81 3.76
C ILE A 18 6.81 12.30 3.74
N THR A 19 5.56 11.85 3.88
CA THR A 19 5.23 10.43 3.78
C THR A 19 4.31 10.14 2.60
N ASP A 20 4.59 9.07 1.87
CA ASP A 20 3.60 8.45 0.98
C ASP A 20 2.73 7.50 1.80
N ASN A 21 1.51 7.93 2.08
CA ASN A 21 0.54 7.19 2.87
C ASN A 21 -0.52 6.47 2.00
N SER A 22 -0.19 6.20 0.72
CA SER A 22 -1.10 5.53 -0.21
C SER A 22 -1.49 4.12 0.24
N TRP A 23 -0.58 3.40 0.93
CA TRP A 23 -0.84 2.05 1.41
C TRP A 23 -1.82 2.02 2.57
N ALA A 24 -1.58 2.82 3.60
CA ALA A 24 -2.38 2.79 4.82
C ALA A 24 -3.63 3.67 4.76
N THR A 25 -3.62 4.71 3.93
CA THR A 25 -4.62 5.78 3.89
C THR A 25 -4.72 6.56 5.21
N PRO A 26 -5.44 7.69 5.29
CA PRO A 26 -5.63 8.40 6.55
C PRO A 26 -6.41 7.61 7.61
N PHE A 27 -7.14 6.56 7.20
CA PHE A 27 -7.84 5.68 8.13
C PHE A 27 -6.92 4.69 8.83
N GLY A 28 -5.90 4.20 8.12
CA GLY A 28 -4.94 3.23 8.66
C GLY A 28 -3.81 3.89 9.44
N PHE A 29 -3.27 4.99 8.93
CA PHE A 29 -2.15 5.71 9.54
C PHE A 29 -2.41 7.21 9.56
N ARG A 30 -2.46 7.80 10.75
CA ARG A 30 -2.67 9.23 10.95
C ARG A 30 -1.34 9.97 10.98
N SER A 31 -0.80 10.24 9.81
CA SER A 31 0.54 10.78 9.60
C SER A 31 0.87 11.98 10.48
N PHE A 32 -0.05 12.92 10.64
CA PHE A 32 0.18 14.14 11.42
C PHE A 32 0.27 13.88 12.92
N ASP A 33 -0.35 12.83 13.45
CA ASP A 33 -0.20 12.43 14.86
C ASP A 33 1.23 11.94 15.15
N HIS A 34 2.02 11.64 14.10
CA HIS A 34 3.40 11.16 14.17
C HIS A 34 4.45 12.19 13.71
N GLY A 35 4.07 13.47 13.62
CA GLY A 35 4.98 14.56 13.27
C GLY A 35 5.31 14.68 11.79
N VAL A 36 4.52 14.09 10.91
CA VAL A 36 4.65 14.27 9.46
C VAL A 36 4.16 15.66 9.07
N ASP A 37 4.88 16.34 8.18
CA ASP A 37 4.55 17.68 7.70
C ASP A 37 3.68 17.66 6.44
N VAL A 38 3.91 16.67 5.56
CA VAL A 38 3.18 16.51 4.31
C VAL A 38 2.86 15.03 4.10
N SER A 39 1.59 14.73 3.91
CA SER A 39 1.10 13.38 3.60
C SER A 39 0.65 13.31 2.14
N VAL A 40 1.35 12.50 1.34
CA VAL A 40 1.05 12.29 -0.08
C VAL A 40 0.26 11.00 -0.24
N HIS A 41 -0.70 11.00 -1.15
CA HIS A 41 -1.51 9.84 -1.47
C HIS A 41 -1.65 9.68 -2.99
N ALA A 42 -1.35 8.50 -3.51
CA ALA A 42 -1.85 8.10 -4.81
C ALA A 42 -3.35 7.79 -4.69
N ALA A 43 -4.18 8.83 -4.86
CA ALA A 43 -5.64 8.68 -4.78
C ALA A 43 -6.18 7.71 -5.85
N THR A 44 -5.41 7.48 -6.91
CA THR A 44 -5.57 6.40 -7.90
C THR A 44 -5.83 5.02 -7.25
N LYS A 45 -5.28 4.79 -6.05
CA LYS A 45 -5.35 3.52 -5.34
C LYS A 45 -6.64 3.42 -4.51
N TYR A 46 -6.53 3.26 -3.19
CA TYR A 46 -7.69 3.06 -2.31
C TYR A 46 -8.68 4.22 -2.28
N ILE A 47 -8.23 5.46 -2.42
CA ILE A 47 -9.12 6.63 -2.36
C ILE A 47 -10.11 6.61 -3.53
N GLY A 48 -9.66 6.53 -4.77
CA GLY A 48 -10.51 6.33 -5.94
C GLY A 48 -11.22 4.98 -5.89
N GLY A 49 -10.43 3.91 -5.79
CA GLY A 49 -10.88 2.56 -5.47
C GLY A 49 -11.64 1.83 -6.57
N HIS A 50 -11.70 2.36 -7.80
CA HIS A 50 -12.50 1.83 -8.90
C HIS A 50 -11.69 1.62 -10.19
N SER A 51 -10.37 1.83 -10.15
CA SER A 51 -9.47 1.68 -11.31
C SER A 51 -9.82 2.56 -12.51
N ASP A 52 -10.45 3.71 -12.28
CA ASP A 52 -11.02 4.62 -13.28
C ASP A 52 -10.48 6.06 -13.19
N VAL A 53 -9.55 6.34 -12.28
CA VAL A 53 -8.97 7.67 -12.09
C VAL A 53 -7.47 7.62 -11.83
N LEU A 54 -6.72 8.55 -12.38
CA LEU A 54 -5.33 8.82 -12.06
C LEU A 54 -5.23 10.15 -11.30
N LEU A 55 -5.06 10.09 -9.99
CA LEU A 55 -5.15 11.25 -9.12
C LEU A 55 -4.14 11.17 -7.98
N GLY A 56 -3.46 12.30 -7.70
CA GLY A 56 -2.64 12.49 -6.51
C GLY A 56 -3.32 13.44 -5.52
N LEU A 57 -3.06 13.24 -4.22
CA LEU A 57 -3.44 14.17 -3.17
C LEU A 57 -2.21 14.51 -2.33
N ILE A 58 -2.10 15.78 -1.99
CA ILE A 58 -1.10 16.30 -1.05
C ILE A 58 -1.87 16.96 0.10
N VAL A 59 -1.68 16.44 1.30
CA VAL A 59 -2.26 16.98 2.52
C VAL A 59 -1.13 17.55 3.36
N CYS A 60 -1.29 18.78 3.83
CA CYS A 60 -0.27 19.55 4.53
C CYS A 60 -0.72 19.88 5.95
N ASN A 61 0.25 20.04 6.86
CA ASN A 61 0.00 20.72 8.12
C ASN A 61 -0.05 22.26 7.88
N ASP A 62 -0.41 23.03 8.92
CA ASP A 62 -0.58 24.48 8.78
C ASP A 62 0.72 25.18 8.30
N ALA A 63 1.89 24.71 8.75
CA ALA A 63 3.17 25.31 8.42
C ALA A 63 3.56 25.11 6.93
N THR A 64 3.17 23.97 6.35
CA THR A 64 3.54 23.60 4.97
C THR A 64 2.47 23.94 3.93
N THR A 65 1.25 24.28 4.35
CA THR A 65 0.13 24.57 3.42
C THR A 65 0.44 25.71 2.46
N ALA A 66 0.87 26.87 2.94
CA ALA A 66 1.13 28.02 2.07
C ALA A 66 2.33 27.81 1.11
N PRO A 67 3.48 27.27 1.55
CA PRO A 67 4.56 26.91 0.64
C PRO A 67 4.16 25.91 -0.43
N MET A 68 3.44 24.86 -0.07
CA MET A 68 3.02 23.83 -1.01
C MET A 68 2.00 24.34 -2.02
N HIS A 69 1.04 25.19 -1.60
CA HIS A 69 0.09 25.81 -2.49
C HIS A 69 0.79 26.72 -3.50
N ARG A 70 1.83 27.46 -3.11
CA ARG A 70 2.63 28.27 -4.01
C ARG A 70 3.33 27.41 -5.06
N ILE A 71 4.01 26.34 -4.64
CA ILE A 71 4.68 25.41 -5.56
C ILE A 71 3.67 24.83 -6.56
N TRP A 72 2.51 24.36 -6.08
CA TRP A 72 1.45 23.84 -6.94
C TRP A 72 0.98 24.84 -7.98
N THR A 73 0.78 26.10 -7.58
CA THR A 73 0.39 27.19 -8.48
C THR A 73 1.48 27.52 -9.49
N ASP A 74 2.73 27.65 -9.04
CA ASP A 74 3.87 28.01 -9.88
C ASP A 74 4.19 26.91 -10.92
N MET A 75 3.95 25.66 -10.58
CA MET A 75 4.10 24.52 -11.49
C MET A 75 2.93 24.37 -12.48
N GLY A 76 1.83 25.08 -12.30
CA GLY A 76 0.64 24.96 -13.14
C GLY A 76 -0.03 23.58 -13.08
N VAL A 77 0.13 22.85 -11.97
CA VAL A 77 -0.49 21.54 -11.80
C VAL A 77 -2.00 21.71 -11.66
N ALA A 78 -2.75 20.97 -12.46
CA ALA A 78 -4.21 21.01 -12.45
C ALA A 78 -4.78 19.59 -12.45
N VAL A 79 -5.99 19.46 -11.94
CA VAL A 79 -6.79 18.26 -11.99
C VAL A 79 -8.12 18.58 -12.70
N SER A 80 -8.62 17.66 -13.50
CA SER A 80 -9.94 17.81 -14.12
C SER A 80 -11.06 17.75 -13.05
N THR A 81 -12.16 18.41 -13.33
CA THR A 81 -13.33 18.38 -12.45
C THR A 81 -13.89 16.96 -12.31
N ASP A 82 -13.83 16.17 -13.38
CA ASP A 82 -14.29 14.80 -13.40
C ASP A 82 -13.43 13.90 -12.52
N ASP A 83 -12.10 14.02 -12.61
CA ASP A 83 -11.16 13.26 -11.75
C ASP A 83 -11.33 13.64 -10.27
N ALA A 84 -11.49 14.93 -9.98
CA ALA A 84 -11.76 15.40 -8.63
C ALA A 84 -13.09 14.85 -8.08
N PHE A 85 -14.13 14.80 -8.92
CA PHE A 85 -15.42 14.20 -8.57
C PHE A 85 -15.30 12.69 -8.30
N LEU A 86 -14.59 11.94 -9.15
CA LEU A 86 -14.35 10.50 -8.96
C LEU A 86 -13.57 10.25 -7.66
N GLY A 87 -12.55 11.05 -7.38
CA GLY A 87 -11.80 11.00 -6.13
C GLY A 87 -12.69 11.23 -4.90
N LEU A 88 -13.54 12.26 -4.94
CA LEU A 88 -14.49 12.58 -3.86
C LEU A 88 -15.53 11.48 -3.68
N ARG A 89 -16.07 10.93 -4.76
CA ARG A 89 -16.99 9.79 -4.75
C ARG A 89 -16.35 8.57 -4.11
N GLY A 90 -15.11 8.24 -4.51
CA GLY A 90 -14.35 7.14 -3.92
C GLY A 90 -14.09 7.33 -2.42
N LEU A 91 -13.76 8.54 -1.99
CA LEU A 91 -13.50 8.88 -0.60
C LEU A 91 -14.71 8.58 0.30
N ARG A 92 -15.95 8.82 -0.18
CA ARG A 92 -17.18 8.55 0.57
C ARG A 92 -17.40 7.08 0.91
N THR A 93 -16.82 6.15 0.15
CA THR A 93 -16.94 4.70 0.36
C THR A 93 -15.65 4.08 0.92
N LEU A 94 -14.61 4.89 1.16
CA LEU A 94 -13.28 4.42 1.48
C LEU A 94 -13.27 3.51 2.72
N ALA A 95 -13.91 3.90 3.81
CA ALA A 95 -13.95 3.15 5.07
C ALA A 95 -14.53 1.73 4.87
N THR A 96 -15.67 1.63 4.17
CA THR A 96 -16.34 0.34 3.88
C THR A 96 -15.46 -0.56 3.00
N ARG A 97 -14.83 0.03 1.98
CA ARG A 97 -13.94 -0.73 1.09
C ARG A 97 -12.69 -1.21 1.81
N LEU A 98 -12.06 -0.38 2.63
CA LEU A 98 -10.88 -0.76 3.42
C LEU A 98 -11.20 -1.89 4.41
N ALA A 99 -12.35 -1.85 5.08
CA ALA A 99 -12.78 -2.93 5.96
C ALA A 99 -12.89 -4.26 5.19
N ARG A 100 -13.43 -4.23 3.97
CA ARG A 100 -13.51 -5.40 3.10
C ARG A 100 -12.13 -5.87 2.63
N HIS A 101 -11.27 -4.95 2.20
CA HIS A 101 -9.89 -5.26 1.80
C HIS A 101 -9.13 -5.96 2.94
N GLN A 102 -9.19 -5.40 4.15
CA GLN A 102 -8.54 -5.97 5.33
C GLN A 102 -9.06 -7.38 5.62
N ALA A 103 -10.38 -7.57 5.67
CA ALA A 103 -10.97 -8.87 5.97
C ALA A 103 -10.55 -9.93 4.94
N SER A 104 -10.56 -9.58 3.65
CA SER A 104 -10.14 -10.47 2.56
C SER A 104 -8.66 -10.80 2.64
N ALA A 105 -7.81 -9.77 2.81
CA ALA A 105 -6.37 -9.96 2.91
C ALA A 105 -5.98 -10.83 4.10
N MET A 106 -6.59 -10.62 5.27
CA MET A 106 -6.35 -11.44 6.46
C MET A 106 -6.68 -12.91 6.22
N ARG A 107 -7.82 -13.19 5.58
CA ARG A 107 -8.21 -14.57 5.24
C ARG A 107 -7.21 -15.23 4.28
N VAL A 108 -6.89 -14.54 3.19
CA VAL A 108 -5.96 -15.06 2.16
C VAL A 108 -4.55 -15.21 2.73
N ALA A 109 -4.04 -14.22 3.45
CA ALA A 109 -2.72 -14.25 4.05
C ALA A 109 -2.59 -15.35 5.12
N THR A 110 -3.61 -15.55 5.95
CA THR A 110 -3.64 -16.63 6.94
C THR A 110 -3.63 -18.01 6.26
N TRP A 111 -4.42 -18.18 5.21
CA TRP A 111 -4.44 -19.43 4.44
C TRP A 111 -3.09 -19.66 3.74
N LEU A 112 -2.51 -18.64 3.11
CA LEU A 112 -1.20 -18.76 2.44
C LEU A 112 -0.08 -19.11 3.42
N ARG A 113 -0.10 -18.60 4.64
CA ARG A 113 0.87 -18.93 5.68
C ARG A 113 0.87 -20.42 6.05
N SER A 114 -0.23 -21.10 5.85
CA SER A 114 -0.33 -22.57 6.11
C SER A 114 0.09 -23.43 4.92
N ARG A 115 0.46 -22.81 3.77
CA ARG A 115 0.79 -23.58 2.57
C ARG A 115 2.26 -23.97 2.55
N PRO A 116 2.60 -25.23 2.22
CA PRO A 116 3.99 -25.70 2.21
C PRO A 116 4.84 -25.03 1.14
N GLU A 117 4.21 -24.46 0.10
CA GLU A 117 4.91 -23.75 -0.97
C GLU A 117 5.33 -22.33 -0.54
N VAL A 118 4.69 -21.79 0.51
CA VAL A 118 4.91 -20.43 1.01
C VAL A 118 5.91 -20.46 2.15
N ARG A 119 7.04 -19.80 1.94
CA ARG A 119 8.08 -19.66 2.96
C ARG A 119 7.72 -18.61 4.01
N GLU A 120 7.18 -17.47 3.55
CA GLU A 120 6.86 -16.33 4.40
C GLU A 120 5.72 -15.49 3.80
N VAL A 121 4.91 -14.93 4.68
CA VAL A 121 3.91 -13.90 4.33
C VAL A 121 4.34 -12.60 4.97
N LEU A 122 4.66 -11.62 4.13
CA LEU A 122 5.07 -10.26 4.54
C LEU A 122 3.83 -9.39 4.64
N TYR A 123 3.16 -9.45 5.77
CA TYR A 123 1.95 -8.69 6.08
C TYR A 123 1.95 -8.37 7.58
N PRO A 124 2.37 -7.17 7.99
CA PRO A 124 2.52 -6.81 9.40
C PRO A 124 1.24 -6.96 10.24
N ALA A 125 0.06 -6.91 9.59
CA ALA A 125 -1.21 -7.13 10.25
C ALA A 125 -1.43 -8.56 10.76
N LEU A 126 -0.71 -9.56 10.21
CA LEU A 126 -0.81 -10.93 10.70
C LEU A 126 -0.14 -11.07 12.06
N PRO A 127 -0.81 -11.69 13.06
CA PRO A 127 -0.19 -12.02 14.34
C PRO A 127 1.07 -12.84 14.15
N GLY A 128 2.17 -12.44 14.80
CA GLY A 128 3.47 -13.08 14.71
C GLY A 128 4.27 -12.77 13.46
N ALA A 129 3.76 -11.94 12.54
CA ALA A 129 4.54 -11.43 11.42
C ALA A 129 5.61 -10.43 11.90
N ARG A 130 6.69 -10.32 11.12
CA ARG A 130 7.73 -9.32 11.38
C ARG A 130 7.14 -7.91 11.38
N GLY A 131 7.38 -7.16 12.43
CA GLY A 131 6.86 -5.80 12.60
C GLY A 131 5.41 -5.71 13.09
N HIS A 132 4.77 -6.83 13.47
CA HIS A 132 3.38 -6.85 13.93
C HIS A 132 3.13 -5.92 15.11
N GLU A 133 3.99 -5.93 16.13
CA GLU A 133 3.82 -5.09 17.31
C GLU A 133 3.96 -3.60 17.00
N LEU A 134 4.86 -3.23 16.07
CA LEU A 134 4.98 -1.86 15.58
C LEU A 134 3.75 -1.43 14.79
N TRP A 135 3.28 -2.31 13.90
CA TRP A 135 2.06 -2.06 13.15
C TRP A 135 0.85 -1.88 14.08
N LYS A 136 0.68 -2.76 15.05
CA LYS A 136 -0.41 -2.70 16.04
C LYS A 136 -0.37 -1.43 16.88
N ARG A 137 0.79 -0.88 17.16
CA ARG A 137 0.99 0.37 17.89
C ARG A 137 0.61 1.58 17.07
N ASP A 138 1.05 1.64 15.80
CA ASP A 138 1.02 2.85 14.98
C ASP A 138 -0.16 2.87 13.99
N PHE A 139 -0.66 1.71 13.59
CA PHE A 139 -1.71 1.58 12.57
C PHE A 139 -3.04 1.13 13.17
N ARG A 140 -4.12 1.70 12.65
CA ARG A 140 -5.49 1.41 13.11
C ARG A 140 -6.18 0.33 12.29
N LEU A 141 -5.71 0.10 11.07
CA LEU A 141 -6.20 -0.94 10.16
C LEU A 141 -5.08 -1.38 9.21
N ALA A 142 -5.29 -2.49 8.54
CA ALA A 142 -4.48 -2.93 7.41
C ALA A 142 -5.27 -2.82 6.11
N THR A 143 -4.55 -2.88 5.01
CA THR A 143 -5.14 -2.81 3.67
C THR A 143 -5.03 -4.14 2.93
N GLY A 144 -5.44 -4.18 1.66
CA GLY A 144 -5.45 -5.40 0.87
C GLY A 144 -4.09 -5.84 0.33
N LEU A 145 -3.06 -4.99 0.41
CA LEU A 145 -1.77 -5.24 -0.23
C LEU A 145 -0.78 -5.92 0.73
N PHE A 146 -0.32 -7.09 0.35
CA PHE A 146 0.72 -7.84 1.06
C PHE A 146 1.60 -8.64 0.09
N THR A 147 2.68 -9.22 0.58
CA THR A 147 3.63 -10.00 -0.22
C THR A 147 3.79 -11.39 0.35
N ILE A 148 3.97 -12.39 -0.51
CA ILE A 148 4.42 -13.72 -0.12
C ILE A 148 5.78 -14.03 -0.72
N VAL A 149 6.55 -14.81 -0.01
CA VAL A 149 7.82 -15.38 -0.47
C VAL A 149 7.62 -16.88 -0.60
N LEU A 150 7.82 -17.40 -1.80
CA LEU A 150 7.75 -18.84 -2.05
C LEU A 150 9.09 -19.49 -1.74
N HIS A 151 9.07 -20.77 -1.38
CA HIS A 151 10.29 -21.57 -1.35
C HIS A 151 10.95 -21.64 -2.73
N PRO A 152 12.30 -21.73 -2.81
CA PRO A 152 12.97 -22.03 -4.07
C PRO A 152 12.48 -23.36 -4.66
N GLY A 153 12.31 -23.41 -5.97
CA GLY A 153 11.96 -24.68 -6.60
C GLY A 153 11.32 -24.60 -7.98
N PRO A 154 10.21 -23.85 -8.16
CA PRO A 154 9.61 -23.80 -9.50
C PRO A 154 10.49 -23.06 -10.50
N THR A 155 10.64 -23.64 -11.69
CA THR A 155 11.28 -22.95 -12.81
C THR A 155 10.42 -21.74 -13.22
N ARG A 156 11.03 -20.82 -13.97
CA ARG A 156 10.32 -19.62 -14.47
C ARG A 156 9.07 -19.99 -15.28
N GLU A 157 9.16 -21.05 -16.09
CA GLU A 157 8.06 -21.53 -16.94
C GLU A 157 6.90 -22.10 -16.10
N ARG A 158 7.20 -22.89 -15.07
CA ARG A 158 6.18 -23.40 -14.13
C ARG A 158 5.50 -22.28 -13.37
N PHE A 159 6.28 -21.28 -12.98
CA PHE A 159 5.76 -20.12 -12.28
C PHE A 159 4.85 -19.27 -13.18
N ALA A 160 5.26 -19.00 -14.42
CA ALA A 160 4.43 -18.33 -15.42
C ALA A 160 3.12 -19.09 -15.66
N ALA A 161 3.21 -20.41 -15.89
CA ALA A 161 2.03 -21.25 -16.09
C ALA A 161 1.07 -21.28 -14.89
N MET A 162 1.58 -21.12 -13.68
CA MET A 162 0.73 -20.96 -12.47
C MET A 162 -0.04 -19.64 -12.54
N LEU A 163 0.64 -18.53 -12.84
CA LEU A 163 0.00 -17.21 -12.93
C LEU A 163 -1.04 -17.17 -14.05
N ASP A 164 -0.73 -17.73 -15.21
CA ASP A 164 -1.62 -17.76 -16.38
C ASP A 164 -2.92 -18.56 -16.13
N ARG A 165 -2.88 -19.55 -15.22
CA ARG A 165 -4.03 -20.37 -14.86
C ARG A 165 -4.90 -19.79 -13.76
N MET A 166 -4.48 -18.70 -13.13
CA MET A 166 -5.26 -18.07 -12.07
C MET A 166 -6.56 -17.47 -12.62
N ARG A 167 -7.68 -17.79 -11.96
CA ARG A 167 -9.02 -17.31 -12.37
C ARG A 167 -9.46 -16.08 -11.56
N LEU A 168 -9.14 -16.06 -10.26
CA LEU A 168 -9.57 -15.00 -9.35
C LEU A 168 -8.56 -13.86 -9.29
N PHE A 169 -7.28 -14.19 -9.35
CA PHE A 169 -6.20 -13.20 -9.40
C PHE A 169 -5.72 -13.04 -10.83
N ARG A 170 -5.57 -11.79 -11.25
CA ARG A 170 -5.04 -11.45 -12.57
C ARG A 170 -3.72 -10.70 -12.42
N MET A 171 -2.87 -10.77 -13.43
CA MET A 171 -1.62 -10.00 -13.42
C MET A 171 -1.93 -8.50 -13.58
N GLY A 172 -1.36 -7.68 -12.71
CA GLY A 172 -1.53 -6.23 -12.76
C GLY A 172 -0.64 -5.50 -11.77
N TRP A 173 -0.22 -4.28 -12.14
CA TRP A 173 0.74 -3.45 -11.40
C TRP A 173 0.09 -2.43 -10.45
N SER A 174 -1.19 -2.52 -10.22
CA SER A 174 -1.91 -1.60 -9.35
C SER A 174 -2.49 -2.30 -8.14
N TRP A 175 -3.12 -1.55 -7.26
CA TRP A 175 -3.85 -2.07 -6.11
C TRP A 175 -4.94 -1.07 -5.69
N GLY A 176 -5.81 -1.46 -4.78
CA GLY A 176 -6.81 -0.57 -4.19
C GLY A 176 -8.09 -0.45 -4.99
N GLY A 177 -8.16 -1.03 -6.19
CA GLY A 177 -9.36 -1.15 -6.99
C GLY A 177 -10.22 -2.35 -6.59
N PHE A 178 -11.15 -2.73 -7.45
CA PHE A 178 -12.08 -3.84 -7.23
C PHE A 178 -11.50 -5.19 -7.67
N GLU A 179 -10.39 -5.18 -8.40
CA GLU A 179 -9.75 -6.41 -8.89
C GLU A 179 -8.86 -7.04 -7.82
N SER A 180 -8.78 -8.37 -7.86
CA SER A 180 -7.73 -9.13 -7.18
C SER A 180 -6.57 -9.31 -8.14
N LEU A 181 -5.44 -8.71 -7.81
CA LEU A 181 -4.25 -8.72 -8.66
C LEU A 181 -3.11 -9.52 -8.02
N ILE A 182 -2.15 -9.92 -8.83
CA ILE A 182 -0.93 -10.59 -8.40
C ILE A 182 0.20 -10.26 -9.36
N ILE A 183 1.39 -9.99 -8.84
CA ILE A 183 2.58 -9.78 -9.65
C ILE A 183 3.81 -10.45 -9.03
N PRO A 184 4.71 -11.01 -9.84
CA PRO A 184 6.04 -11.34 -9.40
C PRO A 184 6.85 -10.07 -9.17
N THR A 185 7.70 -10.05 -8.16
CA THR A 185 8.57 -8.91 -7.88
C THR A 185 9.98 -9.37 -7.51
N ASP A 186 10.96 -8.59 -7.92
CA ASP A 186 12.35 -8.76 -7.57
C ASP A 186 12.89 -7.43 -7.01
N PRO A 187 12.64 -7.15 -5.72
CA PRO A 187 13.02 -5.89 -5.11
C PRO A 187 14.55 -5.74 -4.95
N ASP A 188 15.32 -6.81 -5.05
CA ASP A 188 16.79 -6.73 -4.89
C ASP A 188 17.42 -5.89 -6.00
N LYS A 189 16.84 -5.89 -7.20
CA LYS A 189 17.27 -5.03 -8.31
C LYS A 189 16.98 -3.55 -8.10
N LEU A 190 16.04 -3.23 -7.21
CA LEU A 190 15.59 -1.85 -6.96
C LEU A 190 16.16 -1.28 -5.66
N ARG A 191 16.72 -2.12 -4.80
CA ARG A 191 17.26 -1.70 -3.50
C ARG A 191 18.72 -1.30 -3.59
N THR A 192 19.05 -0.14 -3.03
CA THR A 192 20.41 0.38 -2.97
C THR A 192 20.98 0.42 -1.56
N ALA A 193 20.11 0.60 -0.54
CA ALA A 193 20.53 0.81 0.84
C ALA A 193 20.66 -0.49 1.65
N SER A 194 19.94 -1.54 1.28
CA SER A 194 19.99 -2.84 1.97
C SER A 194 19.66 -3.98 1.02
N ARG A 195 20.29 -5.13 1.26
CA ARG A 195 19.89 -6.37 0.58
C ARG A 195 18.71 -7.01 1.31
N PHE A 196 17.74 -7.45 0.56
CA PHE A 196 16.63 -8.25 1.09
C PHE A 196 16.81 -9.69 0.58
N ASP A 197 17.59 -10.47 1.29
CA ASP A 197 17.77 -11.88 0.95
C ASP A 197 16.55 -12.69 1.43
N ALA A 198 15.58 -12.82 0.57
CA ALA A 198 14.45 -13.70 0.80
C ALA A 198 14.68 -15.10 0.25
N GLY A 199 15.73 -15.34 -0.53
CA GLY A 199 16.08 -16.67 -1.05
C GLY A 199 14.96 -17.39 -1.80
N GLY A 200 14.03 -16.66 -2.42
CA GLY A 200 12.88 -17.25 -3.12
C GLY A 200 12.14 -16.27 -4.01
N THR A 201 11.22 -16.78 -4.84
CA THR A 201 10.35 -15.98 -5.69
C THR A 201 9.31 -15.24 -4.86
N ARG A 202 9.13 -13.96 -5.11
CA ARG A 202 8.19 -13.09 -4.39
C ARG A 202 6.98 -12.77 -5.25
N LEU A 203 5.83 -12.78 -4.62
CA LEU A 203 4.56 -12.39 -5.20
C LEU A 203 3.91 -11.30 -4.35
N VAL A 204 3.63 -10.17 -4.96
CA VAL A 204 2.80 -9.12 -4.34
C VAL A 204 1.35 -9.38 -4.70
N LEU A 205 0.50 -9.44 -3.69
CA LEU A 205 -0.93 -9.67 -3.82
C LEU A 205 -1.70 -8.48 -3.27
N PRO A 206 -2.29 -7.64 -4.10
CA PRO A 206 -3.41 -6.82 -3.68
C PRO A 206 -4.67 -7.69 -3.67
N ALA A 207 -5.05 -8.15 -2.48
CA ALA A 207 -6.25 -8.96 -2.34
C ALA A 207 -7.48 -8.08 -2.22
N PHE A 208 -8.33 -8.12 -3.22
CA PHE A 208 -9.71 -7.69 -3.14
C PHE A 208 -10.60 -8.90 -3.45
N ALA A 209 -11.30 -9.42 -2.48
CA ALA A 209 -12.25 -10.49 -2.76
C ALA A 209 -13.57 -9.89 -3.20
N THR A 210 -13.78 -9.79 -4.48
CA THR A 210 -15.13 -9.82 -5.02
C THR A 210 -15.54 -11.27 -5.19
N SER A 211 -16.08 -11.88 -4.20
CA SER A 211 -17.06 -12.94 -4.43
C SER A 211 -18.36 -12.44 -3.85
N CYS A 212 -19.16 -11.81 -4.68
CA CYS A 212 -20.58 -11.98 -4.62
C CYS A 212 -20.87 -13.37 -5.18
N SER A 213 -21.11 -14.33 -4.35
CA SER A 213 -21.89 -15.55 -4.52
C SER A 213 -22.11 -16.15 -3.17
#